data_22014ee3668b5263fe210a5b4c8e37d2
#
_entry.id   22014ee3668b5263fe210a5b4c8e37d2
#
_cell.length_a   1.000
_cell.length_b   1.000
_cell.length_c   1.000
_cell.angle_alpha   90.00
_cell.angle_beta   90.00
_cell.angle_gamma   90.00
#
_symmetry.space_group_name_H-M   'P 1'
#
loop_
_entity.id
_entity.type
_entity.pdbx_description
1 polymer ?
#
loop_
_entity_poly.entity_id
_entity_poly.type
_entity_poly.pdbx_seq_one_letter_code
_entity_poly.pdbx_strand_id
1 'polypeptide(L)'
;MKKLFLLLPLLFLLSADTAIKECYKVTKVSSQVEAPEMKKERVVFGIKQMTEEILSEKYDICEDGTPVEVEVLSIEAPSTNTSLGPFSKTKKITIVKLRLVIGKEEYWGQGEANVTVQSTFLDLNDDNLPFNKTAFSGAVKKALIEAVDEIKS
;
A
#
# COMPACT_ATOMS: atom_id res chain seq x y z
N MET A 1 -43.75 -26.88 -56.35
CA MET A 1 -42.53 -27.14 -55.59
C MET A 1 -42.12 -25.82 -54.95
N LYS A 2 -42.55 -25.58 -53.71
CA LYS A 2 -42.22 -24.32 -52.95
C LYS A 2 -41.11 -24.66 -51.94
N LYS A 3 -39.89 -24.16 -52.16
CA LYS A 3 -38.79 -24.27 -51.22
C LYS A 3 -38.97 -23.24 -50.12
N LEU A 4 -39.34 -23.74 -48.93
CA LEU A 4 -39.41 -22.97 -47.71
C LEU A 4 -38.01 -22.79 -47.16
N PHE A 5 -37.43 -21.59 -47.30
CA PHE A 5 -36.18 -21.22 -46.67
C PHE A 5 -36.45 -20.90 -45.19
N LEU A 6 -36.07 -21.82 -44.32
CA LEU A 6 -36.11 -21.63 -42.90
C LEU A 6 -34.88 -20.81 -42.49
N LEU A 7 -35.08 -19.52 -42.32
CA LEU A 7 -34.06 -18.61 -41.79
C LEU A 7 -34.00 -18.81 -40.24
N LEU A 8 -32.99 -19.54 -39.82
CA LEU A 8 -32.68 -19.71 -38.40
C LEU A 8 -31.95 -18.45 -37.93
N PRO A 9 -32.52 -17.63 -37.00
CA PRO A 9 -31.78 -16.53 -36.43
C PRO A 9 -30.75 -17.10 -35.46
N LEU A 10 -29.48 -16.98 -35.81
CA LEU A 10 -28.34 -17.28 -35.00
C LEU A 10 -28.31 -16.18 -33.88
N LEU A 11 -28.97 -16.47 -32.77
CA LEU A 11 -28.81 -15.70 -31.54
C LEU A 11 -27.37 -15.90 -31.05
N PHE A 12 -26.51 -15.01 -31.45
CA PHE A 12 -25.26 -14.77 -30.71
C PHE A 12 -25.63 -14.21 -29.33
N LEU A 13 -25.75 -15.11 -28.37
CA LEU A 13 -25.61 -14.75 -26.97
C LEU A 13 -24.17 -14.24 -26.77
N LEU A 14 -24.00 -12.94 -26.91
CA LEU A 14 -22.87 -12.22 -26.35
C LEU A 14 -22.99 -12.39 -24.82
N SER A 15 -22.44 -13.48 -24.31
CA SER A 15 -22.08 -13.55 -22.91
C SER A 15 -21.00 -12.51 -22.69
N ALA A 16 -21.41 -11.29 -22.33
CA ALA A 16 -20.49 -10.38 -21.70
C ALA A 16 -20.09 -11.05 -20.39
N ASP A 17 -18.91 -11.68 -20.38
CA ASP A 17 -18.21 -11.99 -19.14
C ASP A 17 -17.97 -10.65 -18.44
N THR A 18 -18.94 -10.20 -17.67
CA THR A 18 -18.71 -9.24 -16.61
C THR A 18 -17.86 -9.99 -15.59
N ALA A 19 -16.56 -9.90 -15.72
CA ALA A 19 -15.66 -10.32 -14.67
C ALA A 19 -16.13 -9.59 -13.40
N ILE A 20 -16.75 -10.35 -12.50
CA ILE A 20 -17.16 -9.82 -11.19
C ILE A 20 -15.86 -9.47 -10.49
N LYS A 21 -15.53 -8.19 -10.46
CA LYS A 21 -14.39 -7.72 -9.70
C LYS A 21 -14.60 -8.09 -8.24
N GLU A 22 -13.61 -8.71 -7.65
CA GLU A 22 -13.63 -8.96 -6.22
C GLU A 22 -13.75 -7.64 -5.46
N CYS A 23 -14.55 -7.66 -4.43
CA CYS A 23 -14.89 -6.49 -3.64
C CYS A 23 -14.27 -6.60 -2.25
N TYR A 24 -13.51 -5.60 -1.86
CA TYR A 24 -12.77 -5.57 -0.60
C TYR A 24 -13.19 -4.39 0.29
N LYS A 25 -12.93 -4.54 1.60
CA LYS A 25 -13.13 -3.51 2.62
C LYS A 25 -11.98 -3.52 3.60
N VAL A 26 -11.26 -2.42 3.74
CA VAL A 26 -10.22 -2.31 4.78
C VAL A 26 -10.90 -2.07 6.14
N THR A 27 -10.85 -3.10 6.99
CA THR A 27 -11.55 -3.12 8.28
C THR A 27 -10.64 -2.74 9.44
N LYS A 28 -9.34 -3.06 9.34
CA LYS A 28 -8.41 -2.87 10.45
C LYS A 28 -7.01 -2.53 9.96
N VAL A 29 -6.36 -1.61 10.66
CA VAL A 29 -4.94 -1.34 10.55
C VAL A 29 -4.31 -1.49 11.92
N SER A 30 -3.28 -2.31 12.02
CA SER A 30 -2.56 -2.60 13.26
C SER A 30 -1.05 -2.51 13.04
N SER A 31 -0.29 -2.47 14.12
CA SER A 31 1.16 -2.45 14.07
C SER A 31 1.75 -3.28 15.20
N GLN A 32 2.75 -4.08 14.90
CA GLN A 32 3.59 -4.74 15.88
C GLN A 32 4.72 -3.83 16.37
N VAL A 33 4.95 -2.72 15.67
CA VAL A 33 5.99 -1.75 16.05
C VAL A 33 5.54 -0.96 17.28
N GLU A 34 6.31 -1.01 18.34
CA GLU A 34 6.07 -0.31 19.61
C GLU A 34 6.43 1.18 19.55
N ALA A 35 6.04 1.87 18.47
CA ALA A 35 6.23 3.30 18.33
C ALA A 35 4.91 4.05 18.64
N PRO A 36 4.91 5.05 19.54
CA PRO A 36 3.70 5.80 19.86
C PRO A 36 3.05 6.46 18.65
N GLU A 37 3.84 6.80 17.64
CA GLU A 37 3.39 7.39 16.38
C GLU A 37 2.48 6.45 15.60
N MET A 38 2.74 5.14 15.63
CA MET A 38 1.94 4.13 14.94
C MET A 38 0.53 3.96 15.52
N LYS A 39 0.33 4.38 16.79
CA LYS A 39 -0.97 4.33 17.47
C LYS A 39 -1.82 5.60 17.23
N LYS A 40 -1.27 6.62 16.57
CA LYS A 40 -2.02 7.84 16.28
C LYS A 40 -3.06 7.57 15.20
N GLU A 41 -4.31 7.96 15.47
CA GLU A 41 -5.44 7.80 14.52
C GLU A 41 -5.10 8.29 13.12
N ARG A 42 -4.36 9.39 13.01
CA ARG A 42 -3.93 9.98 11.74
C ARG A 42 -3.05 9.04 10.91
N VAL A 43 -2.18 8.25 11.56
CA VAL A 43 -1.30 7.29 10.88
C VAL A 43 -2.11 6.08 10.45
N VAL A 44 -2.92 5.54 11.34
CA VAL A 44 -3.84 4.43 11.06
C VAL A 44 -4.77 4.77 9.90
N PHE A 45 -5.39 5.94 9.94
CA PHE A 45 -6.28 6.43 8.88
C PHE A 45 -5.52 6.62 7.55
N GLY A 46 -4.32 7.19 7.59
CA GLY A 46 -3.51 7.37 6.38
C GLY A 46 -3.11 6.04 5.72
N ILE A 47 -2.75 5.03 6.51
CA ILE A 47 -2.45 3.69 5.98
C ILE A 47 -3.71 3.07 5.38
N LYS A 48 -4.86 3.20 6.07
CA LYS A 48 -6.14 2.71 5.57
C LYS A 48 -6.48 3.31 4.21
N GLN A 49 -6.44 4.64 4.10
CA GLN A 49 -6.70 5.33 2.83
C GLN A 49 -5.76 4.88 1.70
N MET A 50 -4.44 4.79 1.98
CA MET A 50 -3.49 4.30 0.97
C MET A 50 -3.80 2.87 0.53
N THR A 51 -4.22 2.01 1.45
CA THR A 51 -4.58 0.63 1.13
C THR A 51 -5.82 0.59 0.23
N GLU A 52 -6.86 1.36 0.57
CA GLU A 52 -8.08 1.46 -0.23
C GLU A 52 -7.78 2.03 -1.63
N GLU A 53 -6.93 3.05 -1.73
CA GLU A 53 -6.50 3.63 -3.01
C GLU A 53 -5.81 2.58 -3.89
N ILE A 54 -4.82 1.86 -3.35
CA ILE A 54 -4.05 0.87 -4.10
C ILE A 54 -4.92 -0.34 -4.50
N LEU A 55 -5.77 -0.83 -3.58
CA LEU A 55 -6.71 -1.88 -3.90
C LEU A 55 -7.69 -1.46 -5.00
N SER A 56 -8.14 -0.21 -5.01
CA SER A 56 -9.09 0.31 -5.99
C SER A 56 -8.55 0.35 -7.43
N GLU A 57 -7.24 0.27 -7.61
CA GLU A 57 -6.63 0.18 -8.95
C GLU A 57 -6.95 -1.16 -9.64
N LYS A 58 -7.21 -2.23 -8.86
CA LYS A 58 -7.44 -3.59 -9.38
C LYS A 58 -8.79 -4.19 -9.02
N TYR A 59 -9.34 -3.80 -7.88
CA TYR A 59 -10.52 -4.38 -7.25
C TYR A 59 -11.56 -3.31 -6.94
N ASP A 60 -12.77 -3.72 -6.62
CA ASP A 60 -13.79 -2.79 -6.15
C ASP A 60 -13.72 -2.63 -4.62
N ILE A 61 -13.97 -1.43 -4.13
CA ILE A 61 -14.06 -1.14 -2.69
C ILE A 61 -15.52 -0.94 -2.34
N CYS A 62 -16.07 -1.77 -1.48
CA CYS A 62 -17.47 -1.69 -1.09
C CYS A 62 -17.71 -2.04 0.39
N GLU A 63 -18.83 -1.56 0.92
CA GLU A 63 -19.13 -1.72 2.36
C GLU A 63 -19.29 -3.18 2.79
N ASP A 64 -19.81 -4.03 1.91
CA ASP A 64 -20.02 -5.46 2.15
C ASP A 64 -18.89 -6.34 1.60
N GLY A 65 -17.74 -5.71 1.23
CA GLY A 65 -16.60 -6.41 0.67
C GLY A 65 -15.89 -7.35 1.63
N THR A 66 -15.08 -8.24 1.07
CA THR A 66 -14.22 -9.13 1.86
C THR A 66 -13.31 -8.31 2.77
N PRO A 67 -13.28 -8.59 4.08
CA PRO A 67 -12.49 -7.81 5.02
C PRO A 67 -10.99 -7.96 4.75
N VAL A 68 -10.31 -6.84 4.70
CA VAL A 68 -8.86 -6.73 4.60
C VAL A 68 -8.32 -6.12 5.88
N GLU A 69 -7.39 -6.79 6.52
CA GLU A 69 -6.63 -6.27 7.64
C GLU A 69 -5.21 -5.95 7.18
N VAL A 70 -4.69 -4.80 7.61
CA VAL A 70 -3.32 -4.37 7.35
C VAL A 70 -2.54 -4.43 8.64
N GLU A 71 -1.39 -5.08 8.63
CA GLU A 71 -0.51 -5.12 9.78
C GLU A 71 0.90 -4.67 9.41
N VAL A 72 1.38 -3.61 10.06
CA VAL A 72 2.77 -3.16 9.95
C VAL A 72 3.63 -3.96 10.90
N LEU A 73 4.56 -4.73 10.36
CA LEU A 73 5.38 -5.70 11.09
C LEU A 73 6.67 -5.09 11.61
N SER A 74 7.36 -4.34 10.76
CA SER A 74 8.60 -3.66 11.15
C SER A 74 8.80 -2.35 10.41
N ILE A 75 9.51 -1.45 11.06
CA ILE A 75 10.01 -0.21 10.49
C ILE A 75 11.49 -0.12 10.85
N GLU A 76 12.33 -0.09 9.83
CA GLU A 76 13.77 0.09 9.98
C GLU A 76 14.13 1.45 9.39
N ALA A 77 14.93 2.23 10.11
CA ALA A 77 15.34 3.56 9.68
C ALA A 77 16.87 3.75 9.74
N PRO A 78 17.64 2.98 8.96
CA PRO A 78 19.08 3.18 8.90
C PRO A 78 19.41 4.56 8.33
N SER A 79 20.45 5.19 8.90
CA SER A 79 20.93 6.47 8.44
C SER A 79 22.42 6.42 8.12
N THR A 80 22.81 7.07 7.01
CA THR A 80 24.23 7.23 6.65
C THR A 80 24.53 8.72 6.66
N ASN A 81 25.54 9.10 7.43
CA ASN A 81 25.98 10.49 7.54
C ASN A 81 27.32 10.67 6.83
N THR A 82 27.39 11.67 5.94
CA THR A 82 28.63 12.07 5.28
C THR A 82 28.87 13.55 5.55
N SER A 83 29.93 13.86 6.28
CA SER A 83 30.31 15.25 6.58
C SER A 83 31.53 15.67 5.78
N LEU A 84 31.50 16.86 5.19
CA LEU A 84 32.56 17.47 4.46
C LEU A 84 32.72 18.93 4.92
N GLY A 85 33.62 19.19 5.88
CA GLY A 85 33.78 20.50 6.48
C GLY A 85 32.50 20.98 7.20
N PRO A 86 32.02 22.20 6.90
CA PRO A 86 30.80 22.74 7.55
C PRO A 86 29.49 22.16 6.99
N PHE A 87 29.56 21.29 6.00
CA PHE A 87 28.39 20.70 5.36
C PHE A 87 28.23 19.24 5.79
N SER A 88 27.05 18.87 6.19
CA SER A 88 26.70 17.48 6.43
C SER A 88 25.53 17.06 5.53
N LYS A 89 25.62 15.85 5.02
CA LYS A 89 24.58 15.22 4.22
C LYS A 89 24.19 13.92 4.89
N THR A 90 22.96 13.85 5.38
CA THR A 90 22.42 12.64 5.99
C THR A 90 21.43 12.00 5.03
N LYS A 91 21.70 10.77 4.64
CA LYS A 91 20.74 9.92 3.91
C LYS A 91 20.01 9.07 4.94
N LYS A 92 18.71 9.31 5.11
CA LYS A 92 17.81 8.50 5.96
C LYS A 92 17.04 7.57 5.02
N ILE A 93 17.15 6.28 5.27
CA ILE A 93 16.41 5.24 4.56
C ILE A 93 15.33 4.74 5.50
N THR A 94 14.13 4.54 5.00
CA THR A 94 13.04 3.93 5.76
C THR A 94 12.60 2.67 5.03
N ILE A 95 12.63 1.54 5.72
CA ILE A 95 12.19 0.25 5.21
C ILE A 95 10.99 -0.16 6.04
N VAL A 96 9.88 -0.46 5.38
CA VAL A 96 8.64 -0.92 6.02
C VAL A 96 8.33 -2.32 5.51
N LYS A 97 8.04 -3.24 6.44
CA LYS A 97 7.46 -4.54 6.13
C LYS A 97 6.05 -4.58 6.67
N LEU A 98 5.12 -5.01 5.85
CA LEU A 98 3.73 -5.18 6.23
C LEU A 98 3.15 -6.45 5.63
N ARG A 99 1.98 -6.84 6.14
CA ARG A 99 1.16 -7.88 5.53
C ARG A 99 -0.28 -7.42 5.40
N LEU A 100 -0.94 -7.90 4.38
CA LEU A 100 -2.39 -7.87 4.23
C LEU A 100 -2.95 -9.24 4.59
N VAL A 101 -4.01 -9.26 5.37
CA VAL A 101 -4.72 -10.50 5.72
C VAL A 101 -6.10 -10.42 5.10
N ILE A 102 -6.41 -11.36 4.20
CA ILE A 102 -7.69 -11.46 3.49
C ILE A 102 -8.26 -12.84 3.75
N GLY A 103 -9.25 -12.92 4.63
CA GLY A 103 -9.80 -14.20 5.07
C GLY A 103 -8.77 -15.04 5.82
N LYS A 104 -8.20 -16.05 5.18
CA LYS A 104 -7.15 -16.94 5.75
C LYS A 104 -5.79 -16.78 5.05
N GLU A 105 -5.74 -15.97 4.03
CA GLU A 105 -4.54 -15.77 3.23
C GLU A 105 -3.78 -14.53 3.70
N GLU A 106 -2.46 -14.60 3.60
CA GLU A 106 -1.56 -13.53 3.98
C GLU A 106 -0.69 -13.14 2.77
N TYR A 107 -0.63 -11.84 2.50
CA TYR A 107 0.15 -11.26 1.41
C TYR A 107 1.16 -10.28 2.00
N TRP A 108 2.40 -10.43 1.63
CA TRP A 108 3.51 -9.71 2.24
C TRP A 108 4.04 -8.62 1.33
N GLY A 109 4.46 -7.53 1.92
CA GLY A 109 5.08 -6.47 1.16
C GLY A 109 6.18 -5.76 1.94
N GLN A 110 7.24 -5.39 1.22
CA GLN A 110 8.33 -4.60 1.74
C GLN A 110 8.54 -3.37 0.87
N GLY A 111 8.60 -2.21 1.47
CA GLY A 111 8.85 -0.97 0.77
C GLY A 111 10.05 -0.22 1.35
N GLU A 112 10.85 0.36 0.48
CA GLU A 112 11.96 1.21 0.84
C GLU A 112 11.75 2.60 0.25
N ALA A 113 11.96 3.62 1.08
CA ALA A 113 12.06 5.00 0.62
C ALA A 113 13.24 5.71 1.30
N ASN A 114 13.84 6.64 0.58
CA ASN A 114 14.96 7.41 1.12
C ASN A 114 14.67 8.91 1.02
N VAL A 115 15.17 9.63 2.00
CA VAL A 115 15.20 11.11 2.02
C VAL A 115 16.62 11.54 2.31
N THR A 116 17.09 12.49 1.53
CA THR A 116 18.38 13.12 1.77
C THR A 116 18.14 14.46 2.44
N VAL A 117 18.65 14.63 3.65
CA VAL A 117 18.64 15.90 4.38
C VAL A 117 20.02 16.50 4.26
N GLN A 118 20.09 17.73 3.74
CA GLN A 118 21.31 18.53 3.77
C GLN A 118 21.14 19.55 4.90
N SER A 119 22.01 19.50 5.88
CA SER A 119 22.04 20.49 6.96
C SER A 119 23.32 21.28 6.90
N THR A 120 23.20 22.59 7.12
CA THR A 120 24.32 23.47 7.41
C THR A 120 24.42 23.63 8.91
N PHE A 121 25.57 24.05 9.40
CA PHE A 121 25.90 24.17 10.85
C PHE A 121 24.88 24.97 11.69
N LEU A 122 23.90 25.62 11.07
CA LEU A 122 22.88 26.45 11.68
C LEU A 122 21.48 25.82 11.75
N ASP A 123 21.26 24.64 11.13
CA ASP A 123 19.98 23.94 11.18
C ASP A 123 19.88 23.07 12.43
N LEU A 124 19.39 23.68 13.50
CA LEU A 124 19.14 23.01 14.79
C LEU A 124 17.77 22.32 14.88
N ASN A 125 17.01 22.30 13.79
CA ASN A 125 15.70 21.63 13.73
C ASN A 125 15.83 20.21 13.20
N ASP A 126 16.45 19.34 13.96
CA ASP A 126 16.27 17.90 13.78
C ASP A 126 14.93 17.52 14.46
N ASP A 127 13.89 17.33 13.65
CA ASP A 127 12.67 16.70 14.12
C ASP A 127 13.06 15.35 14.73
N ASN A 128 12.97 15.24 16.07
CA ASN A 128 13.28 14.04 16.86
C ASN A 128 12.33 12.84 16.55
N LEU A 129 11.97 12.66 15.29
CA LEU A 129 11.17 11.54 14.86
C LEU A 129 12.09 10.36 14.50
N PRO A 130 11.80 9.15 14.97
CA PRO A 130 12.59 7.96 14.66
C PRO A 130 12.62 7.65 13.15
N PHE A 131 11.70 8.25 12.39
CA PHE A 131 11.64 8.13 10.92
C PHE A 131 11.10 9.42 10.28
N ASN A 132 11.55 9.69 9.07
CA ASN A 132 11.02 10.81 8.27
C ASN A 132 9.62 10.45 7.74
N LYS A 133 8.62 11.32 7.97
CA LYS A 133 7.22 11.09 7.58
C LYS A 133 7.04 10.82 6.09
N THR A 134 7.76 11.58 5.25
CA THR A 134 7.68 11.42 3.78
C THR A 134 8.27 10.09 3.34
N ALA A 135 9.44 9.72 3.88
CA ALA A 135 10.06 8.44 3.61
C ALA A 135 9.19 7.28 4.11
N PHE A 136 8.60 7.40 5.31
CA PHE A 136 7.68 6.40 5.84
C PHE A 136 6.47 6.21 4.94
N SER A 137 5.79 7.28 4.55
CA SER A 137 4.63 7.19 3.64
C SER A 137 5.00 6.55 2.29
N GLY A 138 6.15 6.92 1.72
CA GLY A 138 6.65 6.33 0.48
C GLY A 138 7.00 4.85 0.62
N ALA A 139 7.57 4.44 1.75
CA ALA A 139 7.90 3.04 2.03
C ALA A 139 6.62 2.20 2.23
N VAL A 140 5.65 2.73 3.00
CA VAL A 140 4.33 2.07 3.18
C VAL A 140 3.63 1.89 1.84
N LYS A 141 3.59 2.93 0.99
CA LYS A 141 2.96 2.84 -0.33
C LYS A 141 3.58 1.72 -1.18
N LYS A 142 4.90 1.63 -1.24
CA LYS A 142 5.59 0.57 -2.00
C LYS A 142 5.32 -0.82 -1.43
N ALA A 143 5.34 -0.96 -0.11
CA ALA A 143 5.04 -2.23 0.55
C ALA A 143 3.59 -2.68 0.27
N LEU A 144 2.64 -1.75 0.29
CA LEU A 144 1.24 -2.05 -0.05
C LEU A 144 1.08 -2.48 -1.51
N ILE A 145 1.77 -1.80 -2.44
CA ILE A 145 1.74 -2.18 -3.87
C ILE A 145 2.24 -3.62 -4.02
N GLU A 146 3.39 -3.96 -3.42
CA GLU A 146 3.95 -5.31 -3.48
C GLU A 146 2.97 -6.35 -2.92
N ALA A 147 2.40 -6.11 -1.73
CA ALA A 147 1.45 -7.02 -1.12
C ALA A 147 0.16 -7.18 -1.95
N VAL A 148 -0.36 -6.10 -2.55
CA VAL A 148 -1.54 -6.16 -3.42
C VAL A 148 -1.24 -6.86 -4.75
N ASP A 149 -0.02 -6.74 -5.26
CA ASP A 149 0.41 -7.45 -6.47
C ASP A 149 0.51 -8.97 -6.27
N GLU A 150 0.71 -9.42 -5.02
CA GLU A 150 0.69 -10.84 -4.66
C GLU A 150 -0.72 -11.45 -4.61
N ILE A 151 -1.77 -10.62 -4.47
CA ILE A 151 -3.16 -11.10 -4.51
C ILE A 151 -3.43 -11.63 -5.92
N LYS A 152 -3.53 -12.92 -6.03
CA LYS A 152 -3.84 -13.60 -7.30
C LYS A 152 -5.34 -13.52 -7.54
N SER A 153 -5.72 -12.91 -8.64
CA SER A 153 -7.07 -13.00 -9.20
C SER A 153 -7.38 -14.41 -9.73
#